data_939faa727bc1031bb1070f4934350f13
#
_entry.id   939faa727bc1031bb1070f4934350f13
#
_cell.length_a   1.000
_cell.length_b   1.000
_cell.length_c   1.000
_cell.angle_alpha   90.00
_cell.angle_beta   90.00
_cell.angle_gamma   90.00
#
_symmetry.space_group_name_H-M   'P 1'
#
loop_
_entity.id
_entity.type
_entity.pdbx_description
1 polymer ?
#
loop_
_entity_poly.entity_id
_entity_poly.type
_entity_poly.pdbx_seq_one_letter_code
_entity_poly.pdbx_strand_id
1 'polypeptide(L)'
;MARLFVTDPRTPMIKAVLFDLDDTLLDREASVVYFIEQQYERLRPLFAGVPRDEYVRRFVELDDHGYVTKDIVYRQIELEFGLTNVWPELLADFRSQFNDYCINLPGLEPMLKTLQAQNRRMGIITNGPSPFQEQKVEAMGIADFFSAILVSEAEAVRKPEAEIFRRALRFTSSLRLAYIK
;
A
#
# COMPACT_ATOMS: atom_id res chain seq x y z
N MET A 1 -30.56 -25.59 2.12
CA MET A 1 -31.42 -24.55 2.70
C MET A 1 -30.66 -23.26 2.79
N ALA A 2 -30.97 -22.30 1.92
CA ALA A 2 -30.35 -20.97 1.97
C ALA A 2 -31.00 -20.17 3.12
N ARG A 3 -30.21 -19.74 4.11
CA ARG A 3 -30.71 -18.80 5.12
C ARG A 3 -30.84 -17.42 4.46
N LEU A 4 -32.07 -17.00 4.22
CA LEU A 4 -32.39 -15.60 3.93
C LEU A 4 -32.09 -14.78 5.20
N PHE A 5 -31.02 -13.96 5.17
CA PHE A 5 -30.84 -12.92 6.17
C PHE A 5 -31.85 -11.81 5.86
N VAL A 6 -32.96 -11.79 6.60
CA VAL A 6 -33.87 -10.64 6.60
C VAL A 6 -33.15 -9.49 7.29
N THR A 7 -32.67 -8.54 6.53
CA THR A 7 -32.12 -7.29 7.09
C THR A 7 -33.26 -6.48 7.69
N ASP A 8 -33.19 -6.17 8.99
CA ASP A 8 -34.10 -5.23 9.65
C ASP A 8 -34.09 -3.90 8.87
N PRO A 9 -35.20 -3.43 8.31
CA PRO A 9 -35.26 -2.17 7.56
C PRO A 9 -34.85 -0.94 8.37
N ARG A 10 -34.69 -1.07 9.69
CA ARG A 10 -34.19 -0.05 10.59
C ARG A 10 -32.68 -0.06 10.73
N THR A 11 -31.99 -1.10 10.23
CA THR A 11 -30.53 -1.13 10.24
C THR A 11 -30.04 -0.22 9.13
N PRO A 12 -29.35 0.87 9.48
CA PRO A 12 -28.90 1.83 8.50
C PRO A 12 -27.87 1.20 7.58
N MET A 13 -28.15 1.15 6.29
CA MET A 13 -27.24 0.58 5.29
C MET A 13 -25.94 1.38 5.20
N ILE A 14 -24.80 0.67 5.25
CA ILE A 14 -23.50 1.25 4.88
C ILE A 14 -23.56 1.66 3.41
N LYS A 15 -23.27 2.91 3.11
CA LYS A 15 -23.31 3.46 1.74
C LYS A 15 -21.93 3.63 1.14
N ALA A 16 -20.90 3.74 1.98
CA ALA A 16 -19.53 3.89 1.56
C ALA A 16 -18.59 3.07 2.44
N VAL A 17 -17.48 2.65 1.84
CA VAL A 17 -16.38 1.93 2.51
C VAL A 17 -15.10 2.69 2.23
N LEU A 18 -14.34 2.99 3.28
CA LEU A 18 -12.98 3.53 3.16
C LEU A 18 -11.98 2.45 3.55
N PHE A 19 -10.97 2.28 2.73
CA PHE A 19 -9.91 1.31 2.92
C PHE A 19 -8.60 2.00 3.27
N ASP A 20 -7.77 1.34 4.03
CA ASP A 20 -6.34 1.54 3.99
C ASP A 20 -5.76 0.88 2.74
N LEU A 21 -4.51 1.15 2.39
CA LEU A 21 -3.85 0.57 1.22
C LEU A 21 -2.90 -0.56 1.63
N ASP A 22 -1.81 -0.23 2.32
CA ASP A 22 -0.76 -1.17 2.68
C ASP A 22 -1.27 -2.19 3.71
N ASP A 23 -1.06 -3.49 3.48
CA ASP A 23 -1.55 -4.62 4.29
C ASP A 23 -3.08 -4.69 4.46
N THR A 24 -3.82 -4.00 3.57
CA THR A 24 -5.29 -4.02 3.53
C THR A 24 -5.83 -4.35 2.13
N LEU A 25 -5.29 -3.74 1.09
CA LEU A 25 -5.56 -4.02 -0.32
C LEU A 25 -4.33 -4.61 -1.01
N LEU A 26 -3.16 -4.11 -0.64
CA LEU A 26 -1.85 -4.56 -1.07
C LEU A 26 -1.28 -5.55 -0.05
N ASP A 27 -0.77 -6.69 -0.52
CA ASP A 27 0.14 -7.54 0.24
C ASP A 27 1.52 -6.88 0.24
N ARG A 28 1.71 -5.98 1.22
CA ARG A 28 2.93 -5.16 1.26
C ARG A 28 4.18 -6.01 1.51
N GLU A 29 4.09 -6.96 2.42
CA GLU A 29 5.23 -7.81 2.78
C GLU A 29 5.70 -8.63 1.58
N ALA A 30 4.79 -9.33 0.90
CA ALA A 30 5.11 -10.10 -0.30
C ALA A 30 5.65 -9.20 -1.43
N SER A 31 5.08 -8.00 -1.62
CA SER A 31 5.52 -7.02 -2.61
C SER A 31 6.95 -6.55 -2.34
N VAL A 32 7.27 -6.24 -1.08
CA VAL A 32 8.63 -5.81 -0.68
C VAL A 32 9.63 -6.93 -0.89
N VAL A 33 9.35 -8.13 -0.42
CA VAL A 33 10.24 -9.29 -0.60
C VAL A 33 10.51 -9.52 -2.09
N TYR A 34 9.45 -9.60 -2.89
CA TYR A 34 9.57 -9.84 -4.33
C TYR A 34 10.37 -8.73 -5.02
N PHE A 35 10.08 -7.46 -4.70
CA PHE A 35 10.84 -6.34 -5.26
C PHE A 35 12.33 -6.44 -4.91
N ILE A 36 12.69 -6.65 -3.64
CA ILE A 36 14.08 -6.68 -3.17
C ILE A 36 14.86 -7.85 -3.79
N GLU A 37 14.21 -8.99 -4.00
CA GLU A 37 14.80 -10.10 -4.75
C GLU A 37 15.13 -9.69 -6.19
N GLN A 38 14.21 -9.02 -6.87
CA GLN A 38 14.42 -8.55 -8.25
C GLN A 38 15.43 -7.39 -8.32
N GLN A 39 15.45 -6.50 -7.33
CA GLN A 39 16.46 -5.44 -7.21
C GLN A 39 17.87 -6.04 -7.11
N TYR A 40 18.04 -7.06 -6.26
CA TYR A 40 19.32 -7.75 -6.15
C TYR A 40 19.79 -8.31 -7.50
N GLU A 41 18.92 -8.94 -8.27
CA GLU A 41 19.28 -9.50 -9.57
C GLU A 41 19.62 -8.41 -10.60
N ARG A 42 18.85 -7.33 -10.66
CA ARG A 42 19.10 -6.21 -11.57
C ARG A 42 20.41 -5.48 -11.28
N LEU A 43 20.69 -5.28 -9.99
CA LEU A 43 21.82 -4.48 -9.51
C LEU A 43 22.92 -5.35 -8.89
N ARG A 44 22.99 -6.64 -9.27
CA ARG A 44 23.91 -7.62 -8.73
C ARG A 44 25.38 -7.16 -8.62
N PRO A 45 25.94 -6.41 -9.59
CA PRO A 45 27.31 -5.92 -9.48
C PRO A 45 27.57 -5.01 -8.28
N LEU A 46 26.56 -4.37 -7.72
CA LEU A 46 26.69 -3.47 -6.57
C LEU A 46 26.91 -4.21 -5.24
N PHE A 47 26.58 -5.48 -5.17
CA PHE A 47 26.53 -6.22 -3.89
C PHE A 47 27.84 -6.88 -3.47
N ALA A 48 28.91 -6.79 -4.30
CA ALA A 48 30.27 -7.21 -3.94
C ALA A 48 30.35 -8.62 -3.26
N GLY A 49 29.49 -9.56 -3.67
CA GLY A 49 29.46 -10.93 -3.13
C GLY A 49 28.58 -11.12 -1.89
N VAL A 50 27.82 -10.12 -1.45
CA VAL A 50 26.77 -10.29 -0.44
C VAL A 50 25.77 -11.34 -0.93
N PRO A 51 25.41 -12.36 -0.13
CA PRO A 51 24.41 -13.34 -0.53
C PRO A 51 23.02 -12.72 -0.66
N ARG A 52 22.28 -13.10 -1.72
CA ARG A 52 20.92 -12.58 -1.99
C ARG A 52 19.99 -12.72 -0.78
N ASP A 53 19.92 -13.93 -0.21
CA ASP A 53 18.99 -14.21 0.88
C ASP A 53 19.32 -13.38 2.15
N GLU A 54 20.59 -13.10 2.37
CA GLU A 54 21.03 -12.24 3.48
C GLU A 54 20.62 -10.79 3.25
N TYR A 55 20.81 -10.29 2.02
CA TYR A 55 20.37 -8.95 1.63
C TYR A 55 18.86 -8.78 1.80
N VAL A 56 18.07 -9.73 1.26
CA VAL A 56 16.60 -9.68 1.34
C VAL A 56 16.14 -9.71 2.80
N ARG A 57 16.63 -10.67 3.59
CA ARG A 57 16.29 -10.79 5.00
C ARG A 57 16.61 -9.51 5.76
N ARG A 58 17.81 -8.97 5.56
CA ARG A 58 18.24 -7.78 6.29
C ARG A 58 17.48 -6.53 5.88
N PHE A 59 17.13 -6.41 4.61
CA PHE A 59 16.28 -5.32 4.14
C PHE A 59 14.92 -5.35 4.83
N VAL A 60 14.25 -6.49 4.87
CA VAL A 60 12.92 -6.64 5.49
C VAL A 60 12.97 -6.30 6.98
N GLU A 61 13.99 -6.76 7.70
CA GLU A 61 14.19 -6.43 9.11
C GLU A 61 14.36 -4.92 9.34
N LEU A 62 15.16 -4.24 8.50
CA LEU A 62 15.42 -2.80 8.60
C LEU A 62 14.25 -1.94 8.15
N ASP A 63 13.44 -2.45 7.22
CA ASP A 63 12.25 -1.76 6.72
C ASP A 63 11.18 -1.58 7.79
N ASP A 64 11.16 -2.49 8.78
CA ASP A 64 10.24 -2.45 9.91
C ASP A 64 8.79 -2.12 9.48
N HIS A 65 8.21 -2.97 8.61
CA HIS A 65 6.86 -2.79 8.04
C HIS A 65 6.63 -1.42 7.39
N GLY A 66 7.69 -0.75 6.92
CA GLY A 66 7.64 0.57 6.29
C GLY A 66 7.72 1.75 7.25
N TYR A 67 7.93 1.50 8.53
CA TYR A 67 8.12 2.55 9.52
C TYR A 67 9.47 3.27 9.37
N VAL A 68 10.48 2.58 8.81
CA VAL A 68 11.78 3.18 8.51
C VAL A 68 11.83 3.64 7.05
N THR A 69 12.27 4.88 6.83
CA THR A 69 12.38 5.43 5.47
C THR A 69 13.47 4.72 4.66
N LYS A 70 13.24 4.55 3.36
CA LYS A 70 14.09 3.72 2.50
C LYS A 70 15.53 4.24 2.37
N ASP A 71 15.75 5.56 2.48
CA ASP A 71 17.09 6.12 2.51
C ASP A 71 17.88 5.67 3.75
N ILE A 72 17.23 5.59 4.91
CA ILE A 72 17.85 5.06 6.15
C ILE A 72 18.12 3.56 5.97
N VAL A 73 17.16 2.79 5.48
CA VAL A 73 17.34 1.34 5.24
C VAL A 73 18.55 1.09 4.34
N TYR A 74 18.63 1.74 3.19
CA TYR A 74 19.72 1.50 2.23
C TYR A 74 21.08 1.99 2.74
N ARG A 75 21.13 3.08 3.50
CA ARG A 75 22.38 3.53 4.16
C ARG A 75 22.86 2.51 5.19
N GLN A 76 21.93 1.93 5.95
CA GLN A 76 22.28 0.90 6.92
C GLN A 76 22.75 -0.39 6.24
N ILE A 77 22.13 -0.80 5.15
CA ILE A 77 22.57 -1.91 4.29
C ILE A 77 24.01 -1.67 3.77
N GLU A 78 24.26 -0.47 3.23
CA GLU A 78 25.59 -0.10 2.74
C GLU A 78 26.67 -0.23 3.82
N LEU A 79 26.36 0.25 5.03
CA LEU A 79 27.26 0.21 6.18
C LEU A 79 27.52 -1.23 6.65
N GLU A 80 26.48 -2.01 6.86
CA GLU A 80 26.56 -3.38 7.41
C GLU A 80 27.29 -4.35 6.48
N PHE A 81 27.08 -4.23 5.17
CA PHE A 81 27.73 -5.09 4.19
C PHE A 81 29.07 -4.54 3.66
N GLY A 82 29.53 -3.38 4.16
CA GLY A 82 30.79 -2.77 3.73
C GLY A 82 30.76 -2.35 2.25
N LEU A 83 29.59 -2.05 1.71
CA LEU A 83 29.42 -1.56 0.35
C LEU A 83 29.83 -0.07 0.29
N THR A 84 30.12 0.45 -0.91
CA THR A 84 30.59 1.83 -1.05
C THR A 84 29.77 2.58 -2.08
N ASN A 85 29.05 3.62 -1.63
CA ASN A 85 28.32 4.54 -2.48
C ASN A 85 27.23 3.88 -3.36
N VAL A 86 26.57 2.83 -2.85
CA VAL A 86 25.54 2.09 -3.57
C VAL A 86 24.11 2.50 -3.16
N TRP A 87 23.94 3.04 -1.96
CA TRP A 87 22.61 3.38 -1.43
C TRP A 87 21.81 4.36 -2.31
N PRO A 88 22.41 5.36 -3.00
CA PRO A 88 21.63 6.27 -3.84
C PRO A 88 20.99 5.56 -5.05
N GLU A 89 21.72 4.62 -5.66
CA GLU A 89 21.26 3.84 -6.80
C GLU A 89 20.18 2.85 -6.38
N LEU A 90 20.36 2.16 -5.25
CA LEU A 90 19.35 1.27 -4.67
C LEU A 90 18.05 2.02 -4.35
N LEU A 91 18.16 3.22 -3.77
CA LEU A 91 17.01 4.07 -3.47
C LEU A 91 16.31 4.58 -4.74
N ALA A 92 17.07 4.97 -5.76
CA ALA A 92 16.53 5.41 -7.04
C ALA A 92 15.76 4.28 -7.74
N ASP A 93 16.32 3.07 -7.76
CA ASP A 93 15.67 1.88 -8.29
C ASP A 93 14.38 1.56 -7.51
N PHE A 94 14.40 1.62 -6.18
CA PHE A 94 13.18 1.45 -5.37
C PHE A 94 12.08 2.44 -5.76
N ARG A 95 12.41 3.72 -5.84
CA ARG A 95 11.45 4.78 -6.15
C ARG A 95 10.85 4.67 -7.54
N SER A 96 11.62 4.17 -8.50
CA SER A 96 11.20 4.07 -9.91
C SER A 96 10.50 2.75 -10.25
N GLN A 97 10.81 1.67 -9.56
CA GLN A 97 10.39 0.33 -9.97
C GLN A 97 9.43 -0.37 -8.99
N PHE A 98 9.39 0.03 -7.71
CA PHE A 98 8.64 -0.72 -6.70
C PHE A 98 7.18 -0.97 -7.08
N ASN A 99 6.52 0.01 -7.67
CA ASN A 99 5.09 -0.08 -7.99
C ASN A 99 4.77 -1.20 -9.00
N ASP A 100 5.73 -1.57 -9.85
CA ASP A 100 5.57 -2.67 -10.81
C ASP A 100 5.55 -4.07 -10.14
N TYR A 101 5.89 -4.12 -8.86
CA TYR A 101 5.96 -5.34 -8.06
C TYR A 101 4.87 -5.44 -6.99
N CYS A 102 3.85 -4.58 -7.08
CA CYS A 102 2.72 -4.61 -6.15
C CYS A 102 1.89 -5.89 -6.30
N ILE A 103 1.68 -6.60 -5.21
CA ILE A 103 0.91 -7.84 -5.14
C ILE A 103 -0.42 -7.55 -4.43
N ASN A 104 -1.52 -7.77 -5.11
CA ASN A 104 -2.85 -7.63 -4.54
C ASN A 104 -3.10 -8.73 -3.50
N LEU A 105 -3.76 -8.38 -2.39
CA LEU A 105 -4.24 -9.40 -1.46
C LEU A 105 -5.22 -10.37 -2.13
N PRO A 106 -5.16 -11.67 -1.78
CA PRO A 106 -6.07 -12.66 -2.35
C PRO A 106 -7.54 -12.28 -2.17
N GLY A 107 -8.32 -12.37 -3.23
CA GLY A 107 -9.76 -12.04 -3.19
C GLY A 107 -10.09 -10.55 -3.30
N LEU A 108 -9.12 -9.67 -3.49
CA LEU A 108 -9.33 -8.22 -3.60
C LEU A 108 -10.31 -7.87 -4.71
N GLU A 109 -10.05 -8.27 -5.93
CA GLU A 109 -10.88 -7.89 -7.08
C GLU A 109 -12.33 -8.39 -6.98
N PRO A 110 -12.61 -9.67 -6.62
CA PRO A 110 -13.97 -10.14 -6.36
C PRO A 110 -14.69 -9.35 -5.26
N MET A 111 -14.00 -8.96 -4.20
CA MET A 111 -14.55 -8.13 -3.13
C MET A 111 -14.94 -6.74 -3.66
N LEU A 112 -14.05 -6.05 -4.37
CA LEU A 112 -14.33 -4.73 -4.93
C LEU A 112 -15.50 -4.77 -5.92
N LYS A 113 -15.55 -5.76 -6.81
CA LYS A 113 -16.69 -5.99 -7.73
C LYS A 113 -18.00 -6.23 -6.98
N THR A 114 -17.97 -6.97 -5.88
CA THR A 114 -19.16 -7.21 -5.05
C THR A 114 -19.67 -5.91 -4.42
N LEU A 115 -18.78 -5.09 -3.87
CA LEU A 115 -19.16 -3.81 -3.28
C LEU A 115 -19.71 -2.83 -4.34
N GLN A 116 -19.09 -2.82 -5.51
CA GLN A 116 -19.53 -2.00 -6.65
C GLN A 116 -20.95 -2.44 -7.11
N ALA A 117 -21.20 -3.74 -7.26
CA ALA A 117 -22.51 -4.28 -7.62
C ALA A 117 -23.60 -3.96 -6.58
N GLN A 118 -23.21 -3.79 -5.32
CA GLN A 118 -24.08 -3.33 -4.24
C GLN A 118 -24.26 -1.80 -4.20
N ASN A 119 -23.75 -1.06 -5.18
CA ASN A 119 -23.73 0.39 -5.23
C ASN A 119 -23.05 1.04 -4.00
N ARG A 120 -22.01 0.39 -3.44
CA ARG A 120 -21.19 0.97 -2.38
C ARG A 120 -20.14 1.88 -2.98
N ARG A 121 -20.07 3.11 -2.52
CA ARG A 121 -18.95 3.99 -2.88
C ARG A 121 -17.71 3.55 -2.13
N MET A 122 -16.56 3.57 -2.79
CA MET A 122 -15.30 3.16 -2.19
C MET A 122 -14.30 4.30 -2.25
N GLY A 123 -13.48 4.42 -1.22
CA GLY A 123 -12.37 5.35 -1.15
C GLY A 123 -11.17 4.74 -0.45
N ILE A 124 -9.99 5.28 -0.71
CA ILE A 124 -8.74 4.90 -0.04
C ILE A 124 -8.28 6.09 0.81
N ILE A 125 -7.79 5.80 2.02
CA ILE A 125 -7.02 6.73 2.85
C ILE A 125 -5.72 6.05 3.23
N THR A 126 -4.60 6.56 2.75
CA THR A 126 -3.29 5.98 3.02
C THR A 126 -2.30 7.02 3.54
N ASN A 127 -1.45 6.61 4.50
CA ASN A 127 -0.32 7.43 4.93
C ASN A 127 0.88 7.11 4.03
N GLY A 128 1.53 8.14 3.50
CA GLY A 128 2.70 7.96 2.66
C GLY A 128 2.98 9.16 1.77
N PRO A 129 4.02 9.06 0.94
CA PRO A 129 4.39 10.10 -0.01
C PRO A 129 3.47 10.10 -1.24
N SER A 130 3.20 11.30 -1.77
CA SER A 130 2.56 11.53 -3.05
C SER A 130 3.62 11.91 -4.10
N PRO A 131 3.54 11.43 -5.35
CA PRO A 131 2.48 10.59 -5.93
C PRO A 131 2.70 9.06 -5.78
N PHE A 132 3.62 8.63 -4.92
CA PHE A 132 4.02 7.22 -4.82
C PHE A 132 2.86 6.28 -4.44
N GLN A 133 1.99 6.71 -3.51
CA GLN A 133 0.84 5.91 -3.10
C GLN A 133 -0.25 5.85 -4.18
N GLU A 134 -0.49 6.94 -4.90
CA GLU A 134 -1.43 6.98 -6.03
C GLU A 134 -0.98 6.04 -7.14
N GLN A 135 0.29 6.12 -7.54
CA GLN A 135 0.90 5.24 -8.55
C GLN A 135 0.81 3.76 -8.16
N LYS A 136 0.92 3.46 -6.87
CA LYS A 136 0.73 2.11 -6.34
C LYS A 136 -0.69 1.60 -6.62
N VAL A 137 -1.71 2.41 -6.36
CA VAL A 137 -3.12 2.06 -6.63
C VAL A 137 -3.37 1.86 -8.13
N GLU A 138 -2.74 2.68 -8.98
CA GLU A 138 -2.79 2.54 -10.44
C GLU A 138 -2.13 1.23 -10.90
N ALA A 139 -0.92 0.93 -10.41
CA ALA A 139 -0.17 -0.29 -10.75
C ALA A 139 -0.91 -1.56 -10.29
N MET A 140 -1.64 -1.51 -9.18
CA MET A 140 -2.52 -2.59 -8.73
C MET A 140 -3.74 -2.81 -9.62
N GLY A 141 -4.04 -1.90 -10.58
CA GLY A 141 -5.18 -2.00 -11.49
C GLY A 141 -6.54 -1.82 -10.82
N ILE A 142 -6.58 -1.14 -9.67
CA ILE A 142 -7.80 -0.99 -8.87
C ILE A 142 -8.34 0.45 -8.80
N ALA A 143 -7.66 1.41 -9.39
CA ALA A 143 -8.00 2.84 -9.28
C ALA A 143 -9.47 3.13 -9.65
N ASP A 144 -9.99 2.51 -10.68
CA ASP A 144 -11.36 2.72 -11.20
C ASP A 144 -12.49 2.31 -10.23
N PHE A 145 -12.18 1.53 -9.20
CA PHE A 145 -13.16 1.18 -8.17
C PHE A 145 -13.40 2.31 -7.16
N PHE A 146 -12.48 3.28 -7.06
CA PHE A 146 -12.47 4.26 -5.98
C PHE A 146 -12.91 5.64 -6.46
N SER A 147 -13.86 6.25 -5.74
CA SER A 147 -14.31 7.61 -5.98
C SER A 147 -13.38 8.67 -5.36
N ALA A 148 -12.48 8.27 -4.47
CA ALA A 148 -11.48 9.11 -3.85
C ALA A 148 -10.27 8.30 -3.37
N ILE A 149 -9.07 8.83 -3.58
CA ILE A 149 -7.81 8.32 -3.04
C ILE A 149 -7.16 9.50 -2.32
N LEU A 150 -7.06 9.42 -0.99
CA LEU A 150 -6.49 10.45 -0.14
C LEU A 150 -5.15 9.98 0.40
N VAL A 151 -4.09 10.67 0.01
CA VAL A 151 -2.71 10.41 0.46
C VAL A 151 -2.30 11.48 1.46
N SER A 152 -1.78 11.08 2.60
CA SER A 152 -1.51 12.00 3.72
C SER A 152 -0.59 13.16 3.37
N GLU A 153 0.41 12.95 2.51
CA GLU A 153 1.31 14.04 2.10
C GLU A 153 0.58 15.07 1.22
N ALA A 154 -0.19 14.62 0.22
CA ALA A 154 -0.97 15.50 -0.65
C ALA A 154 -2.04 16.26 0.13
N GLU A 155 -2.66 15.61 1.11
CA GLU A 155 -3.70 16.21 1.95
C GLU A 155 -3.16 17.11 3.08
N ALA A 156 -1.85 17.07 3.35
CA ALA A 156 -1.20 17.73 4.50
C ALA A 156 -1.88 17.37 5.84
N VAL A 157 -2.50 16.18 5.93
CA VAL A 157 -3.15 15.62 7.11
C VAL A 157 -3.11 14.09 7.01
N ARG A 158 -2.91 13.42 8.15
CA ARG A 158 -2.64 11.96 8.16
C ARG A 158 -3.57 11.20 9.09
N LYS A 159 -3.70 9.88 8.89
CA LYS A 159 -4.31 9.00 9.88
C LYS A 159 -3.45 8.98 11.15
N PRO A 160 -4.04 9.04 12.36
CA PRO A 160 -5.47 8.91 12.69
C PRO A 160 -6.24 10.24 12.82
N GLU A 161 -5.75 11.35 12.29
CA GLU A 161 -6.42 12.64 12.39
C GLU A 161 -7.83 12.61 11.77
N ALA A 162 -8.83 13.07 12.52
CA ALA A 162 -10.23 13.01 12.10
C ALA A 162 -10.51 13.78 10.79
N GLU A 163 -9.69 14.77 10.46
CA GLU A 163 -9.90 15.62 9.28
C GLU A 163 -9.73 14.83 7.98
N ILE A 164 -8.77 13.90 7.88
CA ILE A 164 -8.61 13.11 6.65
C ILE A 164 -9.84 12.25 6.36
N PHE A 165 -10.48 11.72 7.41
CA PHE A 165 -11.73 10.96 7.28
C PHE A 165 -12.91 11.86 6.89
N ARG A 166 -13.00 13.10 7.42
CA ARG A 166 -14.03 14.05 7.02
C ARG A 166 -13.90 14.44 5.56
N ARG A 167 -12.67 14.60 5.04
CA ARG A 167 -12.43 14.88 3.61
C ARG A 167 -12.87 13.71 2.76
N ALA A 168 -12.49 12.50 3.10
CA ALA A 168 -12.93 11.30 2.38
C ALA A 168 -14.46 11.17 2.33
N LEU A 169 -15.15 11.52 3.41
CA LEU A 169 -16.62 11.54 3.47
C LEU A 169 -17.27 12.50 2.48
N ARG A 170 -16.65 13.65 2.20
CA ARG A 170 -17.19 14.62 1.22
C ARG A 170 -17.24 14.03 -0.19
N PHE A 171 -16.24 13.22 -0.57
CA PHE A 171 -16.20 12.56 -1.87
C PHE A 171 -17.14 11.35 -1.95
N THR A 172 -17.35 10.67 -0.85
CA THR A 172 -18.26 9.52 -0.81
C THR A 172 -19.71 9.91 -0.56
N SER A 173 -20.02 11.19 -0.28
CA SER A 173 -21.37 11.78 -0.08
C SER A 173 -22.29 10.90 0.77
N SER A 174 -21.79 10.32 1.86
CA SER A 174 -22.54 9.32 2.63
C SER A 174 -22.51 9.60 4.12
N LEU A 175 -23.67 9.49 4.74
CA LEU A 175 -23.87 9.65 6.18
C LEU A 175 -23.40 8.44 7.02
N ARG A 176 -22.97 7.35 6.41
CA ARG A 176 -22.47 6.14 7.09
C ARG A 176 -21.28 5.53 6.41
N LEU A 177 -20.24 5.37 7.21
CA LEU A 177 -18.92 4.91 6.83
C LEU A 177 -18.58 3.60 7.53
N ALA A 178 -17.92 2.67 6.81
CA ALA A 178 -17.11 1.62 7.39
C ALA A 178 -15.63 1.85 6.99
N TYR A 179 -14.72 1.82 7.95
CA TYR A 179 -13.28 1.84 7.70
C TYR A 179 -12.70 0.46 8.00
N ILE A 180 -11.93 -0.06 7.04
CA ILE A 180 -11.27 -1.37 7.13
C ILE A 180 -9.76 -1.13 7.12
N LYS A 181 -9.11 -1.66 8.14
CA LYS A 181 -7.67 -1.68 8.29
C LYS A 181 -7.22 -3.13 8.38
#